data_b196db5d1d8c63e319fb8abe04de25c1
#
_entry.id   b196db5d1d8c63e319fb8abe04de25c1
#
_cell.length_a   1.000
_cell.length_b   1.000
_cell.length_c   1.000
_cell.angle_alpha   90.00
_cell.angle_beta   90.00
_cell.angle_gamma   90.00
#
_symmetry.space_group_name_H-M   'P 1'
#
loop_
_entity.id
_entity.type
_entity.pdbx_description
1 polymer ?
#
loop_
_entity_poly.entity_id
_entity_poly.type
_entity_poly.pdbx_seq_one_letter_code
_entity_poly.pdbx_strand_id
1 'polypeptide(L)'
;MKKLLIDDFEIEKNDWGYYFTANIDFMQQNSELLLNYDTEDEVSEVELKNILNKSLEKINNVLKKAEKNKPQLMKLLKEKNYINLATEWVKWEEGGIKVEEEENCYLIDDNKVYTPITEKDFEKSMNFGEIGTDIYSDGETEDISVYITFEPDYFAGHCIECYIDKNGNFSVNGLAG
;
A
#
# COMPACT_ATOMS: atom_id res chain seq x y z
N MET A 1 12.26 -2.07 -8.97
CA MET A 1 11.76 -3.36 -8.40
C MET A 1 12.44 -4.56 -9.05
N LYS A 2 12.89 -5.57 -8.27
CA LYS A 2 13.34 -6.90 -8.76
C LYS A 2 12.13 -7.64 -9.36
N LYS A 3 12.34 -8.45 -10.42
CA LYS A 3 11.28 -9.31 -10.96
C LYS A 3 10.95 -10.41 -9.94
N LEU A 4 9.68 -10.56 -9.61
CA LEU A 4 9.17 -11.61 -8.73
C LEU A 4 9.14 -12.95 -9.47
N LEU A 5 9.53 -14.00 -8.77
CA LEU A 5 9.53 -15.38 -9.22
C LEU A 5 8.66 -16.23 -8.28
N ILE A 6 8.25 -17.40 -8.71
CA ILE A 6 7.43 -18.32 -7.90
C ILE A 6 8.10 -18.64 -6.57
N ASP A 7 9.42 -18.84 -6.57
CA ASP A 7 10.20 -19.22 -5.38
C ASP A 7 10.38 -18.06 -4.38
N ASP A 8 9.95 -16.85 -4.72
CA ASP A 8 9.92 -15.71 -3.78
C ASP A 8 8.67 -15.77 -2.86
N PHE A 9 7.70 -16.68 -3.12
CA PHE A 9 6.42 -16.75 -2.42
C PHE A 9 6.33 -17.91 -1.44
N GLU A 10 5.79 -17.62 -0.26
CA GLU A 10 5.24 -18.60 0.65
C GLU A 10 3.77 -18.87 0.28
N ILE A 11 3.32 -20.12 0.42
CA ILE A 11 1.96 -20.55 0.07
C ILE A 11 1.29 -21.07 1.35
N GLU A 12 0.18 -20.46 1.72
CA GLU A 12 -0.62 -20.86 2.87
C GLU A 12 -2.06 -21.16 2.43
N LYS A 13 -2.73 -22.09 3.14
CA LYS A 13 -4.16 -22.41 2.95
C LYS A 13 -4.93 -21.93 4.17
N ASN A 14 -6.11 -21.35 3.90
CA ASN A 14 -7.09 -21.05 4.94
C ASN A 14 -8.47 -21.63 4.56
N ASP A 15 -9.52 -21.21 5.27
CA ASP A 15 -10.90 -21.68 5.07
C ASP A 15 -11.53 -21.20 3.74
N TRP A 16 -10.94 -20.18 3.09
CA TRP A 16 -11.47 -19.52 1.88
C TRP A 16 -10.68 -19.85 0.61
N GLY A 17 -9.45 -20.36 0.76
CA GLY A 17 -8.60 -20.65 -0.39
C GLY A 17 -7.12 -20.67 -0.04
N TYR A 18 -6.31 -20.06 -0.89
CA TYR A 18 -4.85 -20.04 -0.76
C TYR A 18 -4.32 -18.60 -0.81
N TYR A 19 -3.33 -18.33 0.03
CA TYR A 19 -2.56 -17.08 0.04
C TYR A 19 -1.15 -17.34 -0.46
N PHE A 20 -0.65 -16.39 -1.23
CA PHE A 20 0.75 -16.34 -1.66
C PHE A 20 1.34 -15.04 -1.15
N THR A 21 2.31 -15.12 -0.27
CA THR A 21 2.96 -13.95 0.35
C THR A 21 4.39 -13.82 -0.10
N ALA A 22 4.84 -12.61 -0.38
CA ALA A 22 6.22 -12.31 -0.72
C ALA A 22 6.62 -10.92 -0.20
N ASN A 23 7.87 -10.79 0.25
CA ASN A 23 8.48 -9.49 0.50
C ASN A 23 9.03 -8.91 -0.80
N ILE A 24 8.65 -7.68 -1.12
CA ILE A 24 9.04 -6.99 -2.35
C ILE A 24 9.65 -5.62 -2.06
N ASP A 25 10.52 -5.16 -2.93
CA ASP A 25 10.94 -3.75 -2.94
C ASP A 25 10.01 -2.98 -3.87
N PHE A 26 9.07 -2.22 -3.28
CA PHE A 26 8.12 -1.37 -4.00
C PHE A 26 8.25 0.08 -3.55
N MET A 27 8.33 1.01 -4.49
CA MET A 27 8.54 2.44 -4.21
C MET A 27 9.80 2.74 -3.38
N GLN A 28 10.83 1.88 -3.47
CA GLN A 28 12.08 1.91 -2.69
C GLN A 28 11.88 1.59 -1.19
N GLN A 29 10.82 0.86 -0.86
CA GLN A 29 10.51 0.40 0.49
C GLN A 29 10.26 -1.11 0.49
N ASN A 30 10.52 -1.77 1.61
CA ASN A 30 10.13 -3.16 1.79
C ASN A 30 8.62 -3.21 2.04
N SER A 31 7.91 -3.95 1.19
CA SER A 31 6.47 -4.12 1.24
C SER A 31 6.12 -5.60 1.25
N GLU A 32 5.01 -5.96 1.86
CA GLU A 32 4.44 -7.29 1.75
C GLU A 32 3.44 -7.33 0.59
N LEU A 33 3.63 -8.28 -0.32
CA LEU A 33 2.67 -8.56 -1.41
C LEU A 33 1.87 -9.81 -1.04
N LEU A 34 0.55 -9.64 -0.95
CA LEU A 34 -0.41 -10.70 -0.69
C LEU A 34 -1.26 -10.96 -1.94
N LEU A 35 -1.26 -12.20 -2.43
CA LEU A 35 -2.12 -12.64 -3.53
C LEU A 35 -3.11 -13.66 -3.00
N ASN A 36 -4.42 -13.42 -3.20
CA ASN A 36 -5.47 -14.31 -2.78
C ASN A 36 -5.94 -15.17 -3.97
N TYR A 37 -6.13 -16.44 -3.74
CA TYR A 37 -6.79 -17.34 -4.67
C TYR A 37 -7.95 -18.04 -3.96
N ASP A 38 -9.14 -17.48 -4.11
CA ASP A 38 -10.35 -18.01 -3.49
C ASP A 38 -10.83 -19.27 -4.21
N THR A 39 -10.96 -20.36 -3.48
CA THR A 39 -11.51 -21.63 -3.96
C THR A 39 -11.92 -22.52 -2.79
N GLU A 40 -13.03 -23.24 -2.96
CA GLU A 40 -13.45 -24.28 -2.03
C GLU A 40 -12.77 -25.63 -2.33
N ASP A 41 -12.17 -25.77 -3.52
CA ASP A 41 -11.54 -27.01 -3.97
C ASP A 41 -10.14 -27.20 -3.36
N GLU A 42 -9.77 -28.47 -3.16
CA GLU A 42 -8.38 -28.81 -2.88
C GLU A 42 -7.54 -28.75 -4.15
N VAL A 43 -6.57 -27.84 -4.18
CA VAL A 43 -5.69 -27.63 -5.31
C VAL A 43 -4.30 -28.16 -5.02
N SER A 44 -3.71 -28.89 -5.95
CA SER A 44 -2.34 -29.41 -5.80
C SER A 44 -1.31 -28.27 -5.84
N GLU A 45 -0.17 -28.46 -5.14
CA GLU A 45 0.93 -27.49 -5.15
C GLU A 45 1.42 -27.16 -6.56
N VAL A 46 1.43 -28.15 -7.47
CA VAL A 46 1.83 -27.93 -8.86
C VAL A 46 0.85 -27.01 -9.57
N GLU A 47 -0.44 -27.17 -9.33
CA GLU A 47 -1.48 -26.34 -9.94
C GLU A 47 -1.46 -24.91 -9.36
N LEU A 48 -1.27 -24.74 -8.03
CA LEU A 48 -1.08 -23.46 -7.39
C LEU A 48 0.12 -22.70 -7.98
N LYS A 49 1.24 -23.37 -8.16
CA LYS A 49 2.42 -22.79 -8.80
C LYS A 49 2.15 -22.39 -10.26
N ASN A 50 1.32 -23.15 -10.98
CA ASN A 50 0.94 -22.81 -12.34
C ASN A 50 0.04 -21.57 -12.39
N ILE A 51 -0.93 -21.45 -11.49
CA ILE A 51 -1.81 -20.27 -11.36
C ILE A 51 -0.96 -19.05 -11.04
N LEU A 52 -0.13 -19.13 -10.00
CA LEU A 52 0.78 -18.06 -9.62
C LEU A 52 1.67 -17.61 -10.79
N ASN A 53 2.29 -18.54 -11.50
CA ASN A 53 3.17 -18.23 -12.63
C ASN A 53 2.47 -17.47 -13.76
N LYS A 54 1.20 -17.79 -14.04
CA LYS A 54 0.39 -17.09 -15.06
C LYS A 54 0.13 -15.63 -14.65
N SER A 55 -0.14 -15.39 -13.36
CA SER A 55 -0.44 -14.05 -12.82
C SER A 55 0.80 -13.18 -12.65
N LEU A 56 1.97 -13.78 -12.33
CA LEU A 56 3.20 -13.04 -12.00
C LEU A 56 3.70 -12.12 -13.11
N GLU A 57 3.54 -12.49 -14.37
CA GLU A 57 3.96 -11.61 -15.47
C GLU A 57 3.17 -10.30 -15.48
N LYS A 58 1.84 -10.40 -15.26
CA LYS A 58 0.95 -9.25 -15.20
C LYS A 58 1.26 -8.38 -13.98
N ILE A 59 1.35 -9.02 -12.80
CA ILE A 59 1.66 -8.34 -11.53
C ILE A 59 2.99 -7.59 -11.62
N ASN A 60 4.05 -8.25 -12.08
CA ASN A 60 5.37 -7.61 -12.28
C ASN A 60 5.29 -6.39 -13.20
N ASN A 61 4.52 -6.49 -14.29
CA ASN A 61 4.36 -5.39 -15.24
C ASN A 61 3.58 -4.22 -14.64
N VAL A 62 2.50 -4.51 -13.90
CA VAL A 62 1.67 -3.48 -13.24
C VAL A 62 2.49 -2.74 -12.17
N LEU A 63 3.13 -3.46 -11.25
CA LEU A 63 3.95 -2.86 -10.18
C LEU A 63 5.08 -2.00 -10.75
N LYS A 64 5.78 -2.48 -11.79
CA LYS A 64 6.84 -1.72 -12.46
C LYS A 64 6.33 -0.43 -13.13
N LYS A 65 5.11 -0.43 -13.66
CA LYS A 65 4.49 0.78 -14.22
C LYS A 65 4.07 1.73 -13.09
N ALA A 66 3.49 1.19 -12.01
CA ALA A 66 3.06 1.96 -10.85
C ALA A 66 4.23 2.72 -10.21
N GLU A 67 5.41 2.09 -10.05
CA GLU A 67 6.62 2.80 -9.57
C GLU A 67 6.95 4.05 -10.39
N LYS A 68 6.78 3.97 -11.71
CA LYS A 68 7.01 5.13 -12.59
C LYS A 68 5.92 6.19 -12.47
N ASN A 69 4.74 5.79 -12.02
CA ASN A 69 3.56 6.64 -11.84
C ASN A 69 3.44 7.23 -10.43
N LYS A 70 4.47 7.08 -9.56
CA LYS A 70 4.50 7.73 -8.23
C LYS A 70 4.17 9.24 -8.28
N PRO A 71 4.64 10.03 -9.28
CA PRO A 71 4.24 11.44 -9.39
C PRO A 71 2.73 11.65 -9.62
N GLN A 72 2.06 10.71 -10.31
CA GLN A 72 0.60 10.76 -10.50
C GLN A 72 -0.12 10.50 -9.17
N LEU A 73 0.35 9.53 -8.36
CA LEU A 73 -0.19 9.30 -7.03
C LEU A 73 -0.09 10.56 -6.15
N MET A 74 1.09 11.18 -6.08
CA MET A 74 1.27 12.41 -5.30
C MET A 74 0.35 13.54 -5.77
N LYS A 75 0.14 13.67 -7.08
CA LYS A 75 -0.81 14.63 -7.64
C LYS A 75 -2.24 14.34 -7.17
N LEU A 76 -2.69 13.08 -7.22
CA LEU A 76 -4.02 12.66 -6.78
C LEU A 76 -4.24 12.94 -5.29
N LEU A 77 -3.26 12.60 -4.43
CA LEU A 77 -3.33 12.85 -2.99
C LEU A 77 -3.46 14.35 -2.69
N LYS A 78 -2.75 15.19 -3.43
CA LYS A 78 -2.84 16.64 -3.33
C LYS A 78 -4.19 17.18 -3.81
N GLU A 79 -4.67 16.75 -4.99
CA GLU A 79 -5.97 17.14 -5.54
C GLU A 79 -7.15 16.73 -4.65
N LYS A 80 -7.03 15.58 -3.97
CA LYS A 80 -7.99 15.10 -2.98
C LYS A 80 -7.80 15.69 -1.57
N ASN A 81 -6.86 16.65 -1.43
CA ASN A 81 -6.63 17.43 -0.21
C ASN A 81 -6.09 16.65 1.00
N TYR A 82 -5.47 15.48 0.80
CA TYR A 82 -4.95 14.64 1.91
C TYR A 82 -3.83 15.31 2.71
N ILE A 83 -3.01 16.17 2.11
CA ILE A 83 -1.95 16.90 2.82
C ILE A 83 -2.54 17.89 3.84
N ASN A 84 -3.60 18.61 3.45
CA ASN A 84 -4.29 19.48 4.40
C ASN A 84 -5.07 18.67 5.44
N LEU A 85 -5.69 17.55 5.02
CA LEU A 85 -6.37 16.66 5.94
C LEU A 85 -5.41 16.13 7.03
N ALA A 86 -4.20 15.70 6.66
CA ALA A 86 -3.16 15.30 7.61
C ALA A 86 -2.81 16.46 8.58
N THR A 87 -2.68 17.69 8.07
CA THR A 87 -2.46 18.88 8.92
C THR A 87 -3.58 19.09 9.92
N GLU A 88 -4.84 18.89 9.53
CA GLU A 88 -5.99 19.02 10.42
C GLU A 88 -6.03 17.90 11.47
N TRP A 89 -5.76 16.65 11.06
CA TRP A 89 -5.73 15.50 11.98
C TRP A 89 -4.65 15.64 13.05
N VAL A 90 -3.44 16.10 12.68
CA VAL A 90 -2.35 16.34 13.63
C VAL A 90 -2.73 17.37 14.70
N LYS A 91 -3.61 18.32 14.37
CA LYS A 91 -4.07 19.35 15.32
C LYS A 91 -5.21 18.89 16.23
N TRP A 92 -5.85 17.75 15.93
CA TRP A 92 -6.90 17.21 16.79
C TRP A 92 -6.30 16.60 18.06
N GLU A 93 -7.09 16.59 19.15
CA GLU A 93 -6.66 16.07 20.46
C GLU A 93 -6.21 14.61 20.42
N GLU A 94 -6.75 13.81 19.51
CA GLU A 94 -6.38 12.40 19.31
C GLU A 94 -5.23 12.21 18.30
N GLY A 95 -4.87 13.23 17.52
CA GLY A 95 -3.85 13.12 16.47
C GLY A 95 -2.44 13.46 16.95
N GLY A 96 -2.28 14.55 17.70
CA GLY A 96 -0.95 14.97 18.16
C GLY A 96 -1.00 15.78 19.45
N ILE A 97 0.03 15.65 20.28
CA ILE A 97 0.18 16.41 21.51
C ILE A 97 0.90 17.72 21.19
N LYS A 98 0.22 18.85 21.41
CA LYS A 98 0.83 20.18 21.16
C LYS A 98 2.02 20.45 22.07
N VAL A 99 3.12 20.92 21.50
CA VAL A 99 4.31 21.36 22.23
C VAL A 99 4.14 22.84 22.60
N GLU A 100 4.00 23.15 23.90
CA GLU A 100 3.68 24.48 24.39
C GLU A 100 4.77 25.53 24.07
N GLU A 101 6.03 25.12 24.04
CA GLU A 101 7.17 26.01 23.84
C GLU A 101 7.50 26.26 22.37
N GLU A 102 6.85 25.55 21.44
CA GLU A 102 7.13 25.63 20.01
C GLU A 102 5.86 25.93 19.21
N GLU A 103 5.89 26.99 18.42
CA GLU A 103 4.76 27.36 17.58
C GLU A 103 4.51 26.30 16.48
N ASN A 104 3.25 25.87 16.36
CA ASN A 104 2.80 24.90 15.35
C ASN A 104 3.54 23.54 15.41
N CYS A 105 4.08 23.16 16.54
CA CYS A 105 4.75 21.89 16.77
C CYS A 105 3.85 20.93 17.57
N TYR A 106 3.80 19.69 17.14
CA TYR A 106 3.05 18.59 17.76
C TYR A 106 3.94 17.36 17.88
N LEU A 107 3.69 16.52 18.90
CA LEU A 107 4.35 15.22 19.05
C LEU A 107 3.39 14.13 18.57
N ILE A 108 3.86 13.30 17.66
CA ILE A 108 3.22 12.06 17.20
C ILE A 108 4.27 10.96 17.28
N ASP A 109 4.01 9.89 18.02
CA ASP A 109 4.93 8.77 18.21
C ASP A 109 6.35 9.24 18.62
N ASP A 110 6.43 10.19 19.56
CA ASP A 110 7.66 10.85 19.99
C ASP A 110 8.40 11.67 18.91
N ASN A 111 7.85 11.81 17.71
CA ASN A 111 8.39 12.62 16.64
C ASN A 111 7.78 14.04 16.64
N LYS A 112 8.62 15.06 16.46
CA LYS A 112 8.16 16.43 16.27
C LYS A 112 7.63 16.62 14.86
N VAL A 113 6.37 17.04 14.76
CA VAL A 113 5.68 17.36 13.51
C VAL A 113 5.32 18.85 13.51
N TYR A 114 5.72 19.56 12.49
CA TYR A 114 5.39 20.97 12.31
C TYR A 114 4.24 21.14 11.32
N THR A 115 3.25 21.97 11.68
CA THR A 115 2.10 22.26 10.81
C THR A 115 2.19 23.69 10.25
N PRO A 116 1.75 23.92 9.00
CA PRO A 116 1.13 22.95 8.10
C PRO A 116 2.14 21.91 7.58
N ILE A 117 1.67 20.65 7.41
CA ILE A 117 2.50 19.60 6.81
C ILE A 117 2.82 19.98 5.38
N THR A 118 4.11 19.92 5.00
CA THR A 118 4.53 20.20 3.63
C THR A 118 4.34 18.97 2.73
N GLU A 119 4.21 19.19 1.40
CA GLU A 119 4.15 18.09 0.43
C GLU A 119 5.36 17.14 0.55
N LYS A 120 6.55 17.70 0.82
CA LYS A 120 7.78 16.95 1.01
C LYS A 120 7.76 16.07 2.27
N ASP A 121 7.27 16.62 3.39
CA ASP A 121 7.18 15.86 4.65
C ASP A 121 6.12 14.76 4.53
N PHE A 122 4.98 15.06 3.91
CA PHE A 122 3.93 14.10 3.61
C PHE A 122 4.46 12.93 2.76
N GLU A 123 5.14 13.23 1.63
CA GLU A 123 5.71 12.20 0.76
C GLU A 123 6.77 11.37 1.48
N LYS A 124 7.61 12.00 2.32
CA LYS A 124 8.67 11.30 3.07
C LYS A 124 8.10 10.35 4.12
N SER A 125 6.95 10.68 4.71
CA SER A 125 6.29 9.89 5.75
C SER A 125 5.46 8.72 5.19
N MET A 126 5.21 8.67 3.88
CA MET A 126 4.43 7.59 3.26
C MET A 126 5.15 6.25 3.37
N ASN A 127 4.41 5.22 3.81
CA ASN A 127 4.86 3.84 3.88
C ASN A 127 3.89 2.93 3.09
N PHE A 128 4.42 2.15 2.15
CA PHE A 128 3.71 1.20 1.30
C PHE A 128 3.84 -0.22 1.86
N GLY A 129 3.36 -0.43 3.10
CA GLY A 129 3.60 -1.66 3.85
C GLY A 129 2.92 -2.89 3.26
N GLU A 130 1.67 -2.77 2.84
CA GLU A 130 0.83 -3.87 2.37
C GLU A 130 0.28 -3.58 0.98
N ILE A 131 0.37 -4.60 0.11
CA ILE A 131 -0.07 -4.58 -1.29
C ILE A 131 -0.78 -5.90 -1.56
N GLY A 132 -1.98 -5.88 -2.12
CA GLY A 132 -2.75 -7.10 -2.33
C GLY A 132 -3.52 -7.12 -3.64
N THR A 133 -3.81 -8.32 -4.15
CA THR A 133 -4.77 -8.53 -5.24
C THR A 133 -5.28 -9.95 -5.24
N ASP A 134 -6.48 -10.14 -5.77
CA ASP A 134 -7.02 -11.46 -6.05
C ASP A 134 -6.51 -11.95 -7.40
N ILE A 135 -6.18 -13.24 -7.45
CA ILE A 135 -5.74 -13.94 -8.68
C ILE A 135 -6.71 -15.05 -9.02
N TYR A 136 -6.86 -15.34 -10.31
CA TYR A 136 -7.79 -16.34 -10.82
C TYR A 136 -7.08 -17.51 -11.51
N SER A 137 -7.76 -18.65 -11.64
CA SER A 137 -7.21 -19.90 -12.22
C SER A 137 -6.67 -19.76 -13.64
N ASP A 138 -7.20 -18.80 -14.41
CA ASP A 138 -6.72 -18.46 -15.76
C ASP A 138 -5.52 -17.49 -15.77
N GLY A 139 -5.13 -16.98 -14.59
CA GLY A 139 -4.04 -16.03 -14.41
C GLY A 139 -4.46 -14.56 -14.59
N GLU A 140 -5.78 -14.25 -14.61
CA GLU A 140 -6.25 -12.87 -14.48
C GLU A 140 -6.09 -12.40 -13.04
N THR A 141 -6.11 -11.07 -12.85
CA THR A 141 -5.96 -10.41 -11.55
C THR A 141 -6.95 -9.27 -11.45
N GLU A 142 -7.38 -8.97 -10.24
CA GLU A 142 -8.05 -7.70 -9.94
C GLU A 142 -7.06 -6.53 -9.95
N ASP A 143 -7.58 -5.31 -9.76
CA ASP A 143 -6.74 -4.14 -9.49
C ASP A 143 -5.97 -4.36 -8.17
N ILE A 144 -4.71 -3.94 -8.15
CA ILE A 144 -3.86 -4.13 -6.97
C ILE A 144 -4.22 -3.08 -5.92
N SER A 145 -4.65 -3.52 -4.74
CA SER A 145 -4.84 -2.66 -3.57
C SER A 145 -3.50 -2.27 -2.96
N VAL A 146 -3.40 -1.04 -2.46
CA VAL A 146 -2.23 -0.51 -1.76
C VAL A 146 -2.72 0.29 -0.57
N TYR A 147 -2.29 -0.08 0.63
CA TYR A 147 -2.57 0.66 1.85
C TYR A 147 -1.36 1.52 2.21
N ILE A 148 -1.57 2.85 2.17
CA ILE A 148 -0.52 3.82 2.47
C ILE A 148 -0.69 4.27 3.91
N THR A 149 0.24 3.88 4.77
CA THR A 149 0.38 4.36 6.14
C THR A 149 1.41 5.49 6.22
N PHE A 150 1.59 6.08 7.38
CA PHE A 150 2.50 7.21 7.58
C PHE A 150 3.35 7.03 8.82
N GLU A 151 4.61 7.46 8.75
CA GLU A 151 5.52 7.55 9.90
C GLU A 151 6.22 8.92 9.91
N PRO A 152 5.89 9.81 10.87
CA PRO A 152 4.91 9.64 11.96
C PRO A 152 3.46 9.49 11.45
N ASP A 153 2.62 8.85 12.26
CA ASP A 153 1.25 8.52 11.90
C ASP A 153 0.32 9.75 11.89
N TYR A 154 0.15 10.36 10.74
CA TYR A 154 -0.69 11.57 10.59
C TYR A 154 -2.19 11.31 10.72
N PHE A 155 -2.64 10.06 10.66
CA PHE A 155 -4.06 9.70 10.58
C PHE A 155 -4.53 8.79 11.72
N ALA A 156 -3.79 8.73 12.81
CA ALA A 156 -4.18 8.02 14.05
C ALA A 156 -4.62 6.56 13.78
N GLY A 157 -3.79 5.79 13.11
CA GLY A 157 -4.02 4.37 12.77
C GLY A 157 -4.74 4.15 11.45
N HIS A 158 -5.22 5.19 10.77
CA HIS A 158 -5.86 5.04 9.46
C HIS A 158 -4.84 5.06 8.33
N CYS A 159 -5.13 4.35 7.24
CA CYS A 159 -4.35 4.36 6.02
C CYS A 159 -5.13 5.00 4.86
N ILE A 160 -4.42 5.43 3.83
CA ILE A 160 -5.06 5.81 2.56
C ILE A 160 -5.12 4.57 1.68
N GLU A 161 -6.34 4.15 1.35
CA GLU A 161 -6.59 3.05 0.43
C GLU A 161 -6.51 3.52 -1.02
N CYS A 162 -5.65 2.86 -1.79
CA CYS A 162 -5.44 3.11 -3.21
C CYS A 162 -5.58 1.82 -4.00
N TYR A 163 -5.87 1.95 -5.29
CA TYR A 163 -5.86 0.85 -6.25
C TYR A 163 -4.96 1.18 -7.44
N ILE A 164 -4.31 0.17 -7.99
CA ILE A 164 -3.48 0.27 -9.19
C ILE A 164 -4.15 -0.56 -10.29
N ASP A 165 -4.55 0.10 -11.38
CA ASP A 165 -5.12 -0.57 -12.55
C ASP A 165 -4.07 -1.35 -13.36
N LYS A 166 -4.50 -2.16 -14.33
CA LYS A 166 -3.64 -2.93 -15.24
C LYS A 166 -2.63 -2.09 -16.05
N ASN A 167 -2.81 -0.78 -16.11
CA ASN A 167 -1.91 0.15 -16.78
C ASN A 167 -0.89 0.76 -15.81
N GLY A 168 -1.02 0.48 -14.49
CA GLY A 168 -0.19 1.02 -13.44
C GLY A 168 -0.61 2.44 -13.01
N ASN A 169 -1.85 2.84 -13.29
CA ASN A 169 -2.38 4.12 -12.82
C ASN A 169 -3.00 3.95 -11.44
N PHE A 170 -2.78 4.92 -10.58
CA PHE A 170 -3.37 4.96 -9.25
C PHE A 170 -4.77 5.57 -9.28
N SER A 171 -5.64 5.02 -8.45
CA SER A 171 -6.86 5.66 -7.97
C SER A 171 -6.83 5.67 -6.44
N VAL A 172 -7.42 6.69 -5.82
CA VAL A 172 -7.48 6.85 -4.36
C VAL A 172 -8.93 6.67 -3.94
N ASN A 173 -9.20 5.67 -3.10
CA ASN A 173 -10.55 5.36 -2.62
C ASN A 173 -10.93 6.24 -1.43
N GLY A 174 -10.15 6.22 -0.36
CA GLY A 174 -10.46 6.97 0.87
C GLY A 174 -9.49 6.66 2.00
N LEU A 175 -9.84 7.13 3.19
CA LEU A 175 -9.25 6.63 4.44
C LEU A 175 -9.96 5.33 4.83
N ALA A 176 -9.16 4.34 5.25
CA ALA A 176 -9.58 3.06 5.78
C ALA A 176 -8.93 2.84 7.16
N GLY A 177 -9.67 2.18 8.09
CA GLY A 177 -9.21 1.91 9.45
C GLY A 177 -10.35 2.04 10.44
#